data_5f671a729c3d0c3f15d3be3d526b6c59
#
_entry.id   5f671a729c3d0c3f15d3be3d526b6c59
#
_cell.length_a   1.000
_cell.length_b   1.000
_cell.length_c   1.000
_cell.angle_alpha   90.00
_cell.angle_beta   90.00
_cell.angle_gamma   90.00
#
_symmetry.space_group_name_H-M   'P 1'
#
loop_
_entity.id
_entity.type
_entity.pdbx_description
1 polymer ?
#
loop_
_entity_poly.entity_id
_entity_poly.type
_entity_poly.pdbx_seq_one_letter_code
_entity_poly.pdbx_strand_id
1 'polypeptide(L)'
;MKRIGLDIGSTTIKCVVLGEDNTLLFSTYRRHLSQISQKTAELLREIAAKEGEGTYLVSISGSAGMGMAQDLGIPFVQEVYATKIAVSQYAPETDVVIELGGEDAKILFLTDGLEVRMNGSCAGGTGAFIDQMATLMNVSTDRLNELSKGHEKVYTIASRCGVFAKTDIQPLLNQGAAKEDIAASIFHAVVNQTIGGLAQGRDFSGRIMFLGGPLTFMPALQESFVEVLGLDADNAVFPENAQYYVALGAAYYAKREKETDLAELLQRLADAGEERAYESHVEPLFKDKAEYNEFCARHAKATVTELPLAGYDKPVTIGIDSGSTTVKVAVVGEKGELLYSVYRDNNGMAVEIVKEALAEIYKINPNIKIKACASTGYGEELVKTAFRLDYGVVETVAHLTA
;
A
#
# COMPACT_ATOMS: atom_id res chain seq x y z
N MET A 1 15.65 29.28 -21.18
CA MET A 1 14.44 29.43 -20.34
C MET A 1 14.31 28.22 -19.40
N LYS A 2 13.91 28.45 -18.14
CA LYS A 2 13.69 27.40 -17.16
C LYS A 2 12.48 26.52 -17.54
N ARG A 3 12.53 25.25 -17.18
CA ARG A 3 11.51 24.25 -17.53
C ARG A 3 11.01 23.55 -16.29
N ILE A 4 9.68 23.41 -16.18
CA ILE A 4 9.01 22.67 -15.10
C ILE A 4 8.47 21.38 -15.69
N GLY A 5 8.83 20.26 -15.08
CA GLY A 5 8.22 18.95 -15.31
C GLY A 5 7.47 18.50 -14.08
N LEU A 6 6.20 18.22 -14.25
CA LEU A 6 5.32 17.68 -13.20
C LEU A 6 5.00 16.22 -13.52
N ASP A 7 5.16 15.36 -12.54
CA ASP A 7 4.66 13.98 -12.57
C ASP A 7 3.62 13.82 -11.45
N ILE A 8 2.35 13.75 -11.84
CA ILE A 8 1.22 13.62 -10.94
C ILE A 8 0.70 12.18 -11.03
N GLY A 9 1.29 11.32 -10.21
CA GLY A 9 0.89 9.91 -10.12
C GLY A 9 -0.33 9.71 -9.23
N SER A 10 -0.73 8.46 -9.02
CA SER A 10 -1.88 8.07 -8.20
C SER A 10 -1.76 8.46 -6.72
N THR A 11 -0.56 8.47 -6.16
CA THR A 11 -0.31 8.72 -4.72
C THR A 11 0.58 9.93 -4.45
N THR A 12 1.41 10.34 -5.42
CA THR A 12 2.46 11.34 -5.22
C THR A 12 2.53 12.35 -6.35
N ILE A 13 2.96 13.57 -6.02
CA ILE A 13 3.39 14.59 -6.98
C ILE A 13 4.92 14.68 -6.90
N LYS A 14 5.55 14.59 -8.06
CA LYS A 14 6.97 14.88 -8.23
C LYS A 14 7.09 16.07 -9.17
N CYS A 15 8.03 16.93 -8.88
CA CYS A 15 8.30 18.07 -9.72
C CYS A 15 9.80 18.33 -9.81
N VAL A 16 10.23 18.77 -10.98
CA VAL A 16 11.59 19.26 -11.20
C VAL A 16 11.54 20.59 -11.94
N VAL A 17 12.53 21.44 -11.65
CA VAL A 17 12.82 22.62 -12.44
C VAL A 17 14.22 22.47 -13.03
N LEU A 18 14.32 22.51 -14.33
CA LEU A 18 15.59 22.50 -15.06
C LEU A 18 15.95 23.90 -15.55
N GLY A 19 17.23 24.26 -15.40
CA GLY A 19 17.83 25.41 -16.02
C GLY A 19 17.94 25.29 -17.54
N GLU A 20 18.38 26.34 -18.20
CA GLU A 20 18.61 26.33 -19.66
C GLU A 20 19.70 25.33 -20.08
N ASP A 21 20.69 25.18 -19.23
CA ASP A 21 21.81 24.22 -19.35
C ASP A 21 21.50 22.80 -18.92
N ASN A 22 20.24 22.49 -18.59
CA ASN A 22 19.73 21.24 -18.02
C ASN A 22 20.15 21.00 -16.57
N THR A 23 20.71 21.95 -15.85
CA THR A 23 20.98 21.81 -14.42
C THR A 23 19.67 21.64 -13.63
N LEU A 24 19.64 20.71 -12.72
CA LEU A 24 18.49 20.51 -11.80
C LEU A 24 18.54 21.61 -10.73
N LEU A 25 17.64 22.61 -10.85
CA LEU A 25 17.57 23.77 -9.94
C LEU A 25 16.68 23.45 -8.70
N PHE A 26 15.62 22.70 -8.93
CA PHE A 26 14.65 22.35 -7.89
C PHE A 26 14.10 20.95 -8.14
N SER A 27 13.87 20.20 -7.06
CA SER A 27 13.14 18.94 -7.11
C SER A 27 12.35 18.73 -5.84
N THR A 28 11.21 18.03 -5.96
CA THR A 28 10.39 17.64 -4.81
C THR A 28 9.58 16.38 -5.09
N TYR A 29 9.38 15.60 -4.03
CA TYR A 29 8.58 14.37 -4.00
C TYR A 29 7.64 14.44 -2.80
N ARG A 30 6.31 14.47 -3.05
CA ARG A 30 5.30 14.65 -1.99
C ARG A 30 4.09 13.76 -2.21
N ARG A 31 3.53 13.21 -1.13
CA ARG A 31 2.20 12.58 -1.18
C ARG A 31 1.13 13.67 -1.31
N HIS A 32 0.18 13.49 -2.22
CA HIS A 32 -0.91 14.47 -2.42
C HIS A 32 -2.17 14.17 -1.60
N LEU A 33 -2.32 12.96 -1.04
CA LEU A 33 -3.46 12.57 -0.21
C LEU A 33 -4.81 12.92 -0.85
N SER A 34 -4.95 12.70 -2.14
CA SER A 34 -6.11 13.08 -2.98
C SER A 34 -6.37 14.59 -3.11
N GLN A 35 -5.51 15.46 -2.57
CA GLN A 35 -5.59 16.93 -2.66
C GLN A 35 -4.74 17.46 -3.82
N ILE A 36 -4.90 16.89 -5.01
CA ILE A 36 -4.00 17.11 -6.14
C ILE A 36 -3.88 18.59 -6.50
N SER A 37 -5.00 19.29 -6.76
CA SER A 37 -5.01 20.71 -7.16
C SER A 37 -4.39 21.61 -6.09
N GLN A 38 -4.74 21.39 -4.82
CA GLN A 38 -4.18 22.16 -3.70
C GLN A 38 -2.67 21.97 -3.60
N LYS A 39 -2.20 20.71 -3.64
CA LYS A 39 -0.77 20.38 -3.51
C LYS A 39 0.03 20.86 -4.71
N THR A 40 -0.53 20.84 -5.90
CA THR A 40 0.09 21.43 -7.09
C THR A 40 0.20 22.94 -6.95
N ALA A 41 -0.84 23.64 -6.47
CA ALA A 41 -0.79 25.07 -6.24
C ALA A 41 0.27 25.48 -5.19
N GLU A 42 0.34 24.74 -4.06
CA GLU A 42 1.37 24.94 -3.04
C GLU A 42 2.77 24.81 -3.64
N LEU A 43 2.98 23.81 -4.49
CA LEU A 43 4.24 23.53 -5.15
C LEU A 43 4.63 24.61 -6.14
N LEU A 44 3.71 25.07 -6.99
CA LEU A 44 3.98 26.14 -7.96
C LEU A 44 4.32 27.47 -7.26
N ARG A 45 3.67 27.79 -6.12
CA ARG A 45 4.04 28.95 -5.30
C ARG A 45 5.44 28.81 -4.69
N GLU A 46 5.83 27.61 -4.28
CA GLU A 46 7.18 27.37 -3.79
C GLU A 46 8.23 27.55 -4.90
N ILE A 47 7.93 27.10 -6.11
CA ILE A 47 8.80 27.34 -7.28
C ILE A 47 8.93 28.85 -7.57
N ALA A 48 7.82 29.60 -7.58
CA ALA A 48 7.84 31.06 -7.75
C ALA A 48 8.72 31.73 -6.69
N ALA A 49 8.61 31.30 -5.43
CA ALA A 49 9.41 31.90 -4.35
C ALA A 49 10.91 31.58 -4.45
N LYS A 50 11.28 30.37 -4.89
CA LYS A 50 12.68 29.91 -4.94
C LYS A 50 13.39 30.25 -6.26
N GLU A 51 12.69 30.04 -7.36
CA GLU A 51 13.26 30.12 -8.71
C GLU A 51 12.89 31.40 -9.45
N GLY A 52 11.98 32.20 -8.88
CA GLY A 52 11.48 33.46 -9.39
C GLY A 52 10.13 33.36 -10.06
N GLU A 53 9.41 34.47 -10.07
CA GLU A 53 8.18 34.65 -10.85
C GLU A 53 8.53 34.82 -12.35
N GLY A 54 7.53 34.61 -13.21
CA GLY A 54 7.66 34.82 -14.66
C GLY A 54 7.28 33.61 -15.49
N THR A 55 7.85 33.52 -16.68
CA THR A 55 7.49 32.51 -17.68
C THR A 55 8.40 31.28 -17.62
N TYR A 56 7.77 30.12 -17.76
CA TYR A 56 8.41 28.82 -17.82
C TYR A 56 7.87 28.02 -19.00
N LEU A 57 8.64 27.04 -19.44
CA LEU A 57 8.11 25.94 -20.25
C LEU A 57 7.63 24.86 -19.31
N VAL A 58 6.36 24.48 -19.37
CA VAL A 58 5.73 23.54 -18.41
C VAL A 58 5.14 22.37 -19.14
N SER A 59 5.31 21.18 -18.59
CA SER A 59 4.65 19.96 -19.06
C SER A 59 4.28 19.08 -17.88
N ILE A 60 3.17 18.35 -18.03
CA ILE A 60 2.63 17.44 -17.03
C ILE A 60 2.70 16.01 -17.55
N SER A 61 2.98 15.09 -16.65
CA SER A 61 2.89 13.66 -16.82
C SER A 61 2.17 13.03 -15.61
N GLY A 62 2.03 11.71 -15.61
CA GLY A 62 1.45 10.96 -14.50
C GLY A 62 -0.01 10.60 -14.70
N SER A 63 -0.42 9.48 -14.09
CA SER A 63 -1.76 8.91 -14.27
C SER A 63 -2.90 9.83 -13.85
N ALA A 64 -2.68 10.68 -12.83
CA ALA A 64 -3.64 11.70 -12.39
C ALA A 64 -3.41 13.09 -13.05
N GLY A 65 -2.38 13.24 -13.88
CA GLY A 65 -1.99 14.52 -14.48
C GLY A 65 -2.80 14.92 -15.71
N MET A 66 -3.39 13.96 -16.43
CA MET A 66 -4.05 14.22 -17.73
C MET A 66 -5.21 15.23 -17.61
N GLY A 67 -6.10 15.04 -16.65
CA GLY A 67 -7.21 15.96 -16.43
C GLY A 67 -6.74 17.37 -16.05
N MET A 68 -5.73 17.45 -15.18
CA MET A 68 -5.14 18.74 -14.80
C MET A 68 -4.45 19.43 -15.99
N ALA A 69 -3.77 18.70 -16.86
CA ALA A 69 -3.15 19.24 -18.05
C ALA A 69 -4.19 19.88 -18.99
N GLN A 70 -5.34 19.23 -19.16
CA GLN A 70 -6.47 19.77 -19.94
C GLN A 70 -7.05 21.03 -19.31
N ASP A 71 -7.34 21.00 -17.99
CA ASP A 71 -7.90 22.15 -17.28
C ASP A 71 -6.97 23.38 -17.33
N LEU A 72 -5.67 23.13 -17.24
CA LEU A 72 -4.66 24.18 -17.24
C LEU A 72 -4.19 24.61 -18.64
N GLY A 73 -4.60 23.89 -19.69
CA GLY A 73 -4.14 24.14 -21.06
C GLY A 73 -2.63 23.91 -21.23
N ILE A 74 -2.05 22.97 -20.49
CA ILE A 74 -0.64 22.61 -20.51
C ILE A 74 -0.44 21.29 -21.25
N PRO A 75 0.68 21.09 -21.97
CA PRO A 75 0.98 19.85 -22.62
C PRO A 75 1.08 18.68 -21.63
N PHE A 76 0.46 17.55 -22.02
CA PHE A 76 0.59 16.28 -21.32
C PHE A 76 1.53 15.36 -22.09
N VAL A 77 2.47 14.74 -21.37
CA VAL A 77 3.35 13.70 -21.91
C VAL A 77 3.09 12.39 -21.18
N GLN A 78 2.89 11.33 -21.93
CA GLN A 78 2.67 10.00 -21.35
C GLN A 78 3.90 9.54 -20.55
N GLU A 79 3.70 8.92 -19.39
CA GLU A 79 4.76 8.51 -18.45
C GLU A 79 5.89 7.71 -19.12
N VAL A 80 5.52 6.66 -19.85
CA VAL A 80 6.48 5.81 -20.56
C VAL A 80 7.36 6.62 -21.53
N TYR A 81 6.76 7.55 -22.23
CA TYR A 81 7.50 8.41 -23.15
C TYR A 81 8.39 9.42 -22.41
N ALA A 82 7.90 9.97 -21.31
CA ALA A 82 8.70 10.82 -20.43
C ALA A 82 9.90 10.06 -19.85
N THR A 83 9.69 8.85 -19.30
CA THR A 83 10.77 7.99 -18.81
C THR A 83 11.80 7.73 -19.91
N LYS A 84 11.37 7.38 -21.13
CA LYS A 84 12.28 7.17 -22.27
C LYS A 84 13.11 8.42 -22.59
N ILE A 85 12.50 9.61 -22.59
CA ILE A 85 13.22 10.87 -22.82
C ILE A 85 14.30 11.06 -21.76
N ALA A 86 13.97 10.90 -20.47
CA ALA A 86 14.93 11.07 -19.40
C ALA A 86 16.08 10.07 -19.48
N VAL A 87 15.78 8.78 -19.67
CA VAL A 87 16.79 7.73 -19.83
C VAL A 87 17.72 8.03 -21.01
N SER A 88 17.18 8.44 -22.15
CA SER A 88 17.99 8.80 -23.33
C SER A 88 18.91 10.00 -23.11
N GLN A 89 18.61 10.86 -22.11
CA GLN A 89 19.44 12.02 -21.78
C GLN A 89 20.53 11.70 -20.75
N TYR A 90 20.23 10.85 -19.76
CA TYR A 90 21.12 10.62 -18.62
C TYR A 90 21.90 9.31 -18.70
N ALA A 91 21.35 8.29 -19.38
CA ALA A 91 21.96 6.96 -19.48
C ALA A 91 21.51 6.26 -20.79
N PRO A 92 21.94 6.76 -21.95
CA PRO A 92 21.51 6.25 -23.27
C PRO A 92 21.92 4.79 -23.51
N GLU A 93 22.85 4.26 -22.73
CA GLU A 93 23.32 2.87 -22.77
C GLU A 93 22.44 1.88 -21.99
N THR A 94 21.29 2.34 -21.47
CA THR A 94 20.34 1.48 -20.73
C THR A 94 19.57 0.58 -21.70
N ASP A 95 19.56 -0.70 -21.44
CA ASP A 95 18.82 -1.69 -22.24
C ASP A 95 17.43 -1.96 -21.70
N VAL A 96 17.28 -1.98 -20.37
CA VAL A 96 16.02 -2.27 -19.69
C VAL A 96 15.79 -1.28 -18.56
N VAL A 97 14.54 -0.83 -18.40
CA VAL A 97 14.13 -0.05 -17.21
C VAL A 97 13.09 -0.83 -16.44
N ILE A 98 13.29 -0.99 -15.13
CA ILE A 98 12.30 -1.47 -14.19
C ILE A 98 11.87 -0.26 -13.34
N GLU A 99 10.61 0.13 -13.45
CA GLU A 99 10.05 1.25 -12.70
C GLU A 99 8.94 0.78 -11.78
N LEU A 100 9.08 1.05 -10.48
CA LEU A 100 8.04 0.78 -9.48
C LEU A 100 7.45 2.09 -8.99
N GLY A 101 6.17 2.29 -9.27
CA GLY A 101 5.38 3.42 -8.81
C GLY A 101 4.62 3.13 -7.51
N GLY A 102 3.70 4.04 -7.17
CA GLY A 102 2.78 3.87 -6.03
C GLY A 102 1.80 2.73 -6.25
N GLU A 103 1.16 2.66 -7.41
CA GLU A 103 0.15 1.67 -7.76
C GLU A 103 0.44 0.93 -9.07
N ASP A 104 1.47 1.32 -9.79
CA ASP A 104 1.89 0.74 -11.04
C ASP A 104 3.33 0.21 -11.00
N ALA A 105 3.58 -0.78 -11.83
CA ALA A 105 4.89 -1.33 -12.09
C ALA A 105 5.07 -1.46 -13.61
N LYS A 106 6.24 -1.08 -14.13
CA LYS A 106 6.53 -1.06 -15.56
C LYS A 106 7.90 -1.67 -15.83
N ILE A 107 8.01 -2.37 -16.94
CA ILE A 107 9.27 -2.77 -17.55
C ILE A 107 9.32 -2.20 -18.95
N LEU A 108 10.35 -1.43 -19.26
CA LEU A 108 10.62 -0.89 -20.58
C LEU A 108 11.85 -1.61 -21.15
N PHE A 109 11.70 -2.29 -22.27
CA PHE A 109 12.81 -2.82 -23.05
C PHE A 109 13.13 -1.80 -24.13
N LEU A 110 14.36 -1.30 -24.15
CA LEU A 110 14.81 -0.22 -25.02
C LEU A 110 15.64 -0.70 -26.21
N THR A 111 16.10 -1.95 -26.17
CA THR A 111 16.78 -2.62 -27.29
C THR A 111 15.78 -3.01 -28.37
N ASP A 112 16.15 -2.81 -29.64
CA ASP A 112 15.32 -3.13 -30.82
C ASP A 112 13.98 -2.39 -30.90
N GLY A 113 13.90 -1.22 -30.29
CA GLY A 113 12.71 -0.39 -30.21
C GLY A 113 12.24 -0.17 -28.77
N LEU A 114 11.01 0.30 -28.58
CA LEU A 114 10.40 0.46 -27.26
C LEU A 114 9.30 -0.59 -27.10
N GLU A 115 9.54 -1.56 -26.24
CA GLU A 115 8.51 -2.47 -25.74
C GLU A 115 8.20 -2.14 -24.29
N VAL A 116 6.91 -2.05 -23.95
CA VAL A 116 6.45 -1.69 -22.59
C VAL A 116 5.56 -2.78 -22.05
N ARG A 117 5.84 -3.19 -20.81
CA ARG A 117 5.03 -4.10 -20.03
C ARG A 117 4.62 -3.40 -18.74
N MET A 118 3.35 -3.42 -18.41
CA MET A 118 2.80 -2.78 -17.21
C MET A 118 1.85 -3.74 -16.51
N ASN A 119 1.74 -3.61 -15.19
CA ASN A 119 0.65 -4.24 -14.48
C ASN A 119 -0.69 -3.62 -14.91
N GLY A 120 -1.74 -4.44 -14.90
CA GLY A 120 -3.10 -3.96 -15.14
C GLY A 120 -3.70 -3.30 -13.89
N SER A 121 -4.88 -3.77 -13.47
CA SER A 121 -5.60 -3.22 -12.31
C SER A 121 -5.07 -3.69 -10.94
N CYS A 122 -4.04 -4.53 -10.89
CA CYS A 122 -3.52 -5.11 -9.64
C CYS A 122 -2.31 -4.32 -9.15
N ALA A 123 -2.38 -3.79 -7.93
CA ALA A 123 -1.26 -3.11 -7.29
C ALA A 123 -0.19 -4.07 -6.69
N GLY A 124 -0.27 -5.37 -6.94
CA GLY A 124 0.77 -6.34 -6.53
C GLY A 124 2.13 -5.96 -7.13
N GLY A 125 3.18 -5.99 -6.32
CA GLY A 125 4.51 -5.61 -6.76
C GLY A 125 4.76 -4.10 -6.82
N THR A 126 3.94 -3.27 -6.17
CA THR A 126 4.03 -1.80 -6.18
C THR A 126 4.22 -1.23 -4.78
N GLY A 127 4.41 0.10 -4.68
CA GLY A 127 4.52 0.80 -3.40
C GLY A 127 3.31 0.59 -2.50
N ALA A 128 2.09 0.59 -3.04
CA ALA A 128 0.86 0.36 -2.28
C ALA A 128 0.81 -1.06 -1.68
N PHE A 129 1.34 -2.06 -2.38
CA PHE A 129 1.48 -3.41 -1.83
C PHE A 129 2.44 -3.40 -0.63
N ILE A 130 3.59 -2.73 -0.76
CA ILE A 130 4.59 -2.64 0.31
C ILE A 130 3.99 -1.90 1.53
N ASP A 131 3.30 -0.78 1.31
CA ASP A 131 2.60 -0.01 2.37
C ASP A 131 1.56 -0.90 3.11
N GLN A 132 0.79 -1.72 2.38
CA GLN A 132 -0.16 -2.66 2.97
C GLN A 132 0.53 -3.73 3.83
N MET A 133 1.64 -4.29 3.36
CA MET A 133 2.36 -5.34 4.10
C MET A 133 3.07 -4.76 5.32
N ALA A 134 3.62 -3.55 5.23
CA ALA A 134 4.16 -2.83 6.38
C ALA A 134 3.09 -2.57 7.45
N THR A 135 1.90 -2.14 7.03
CA THR A 135 0.73 -1.95 7.92
C THR A 135 0.32 -3.27 8.59
N LEU A 136 0.27 -4.37 7.85
CA LEU A 136 -0.03 -5.70 8.38
C LEU A 136 0.96 -6.15 9.46
N MET A 137 2.24 -5.81 9.28
CA MET A 137 3.30 -6.11 10.25
C MET A 137 3.37 -5.08 11.40
N ASN A 138 2.51 -4.04 11.37
CA ASN A 138 2.52 -2.92 12.32
C ASN A 138 3.90 -2.22 12.38
N VAL A 139 4.45 -1.88 11.23
CA VAL A 139 5.70 -1.15 11.08
C VAL A 139 5.58 -0.08 9.97
N SER A 140 6.48 0.90 9.97
CA SER A 140 6.63 1.80 8.82
C SER A 140 7.36 1.11 7.67
N THR A 141 7.25 1.64 6.45
CA THR A 141 8.00 1.15 5.28
C THR A 141 9.51 1.25 5.46
N ASP A 142 9.99 2.32 6.11
CA ASP A 142 11.41 2.47 6.46
C ASP A 142 11.85 1.36 7.42
N ARG A 143 11.01 1.06 8.44
CA ARG A 143 11.31 -0.03 9.36
C ARG A 143 11.24 -1.41 8.69
N LEU A 144 10.34 -1.60 7.74
CA LEU A 144 10.29 -2.82 6.93
C LEU A 144 11.61 -3.03 6.16
N ASN A 145 12.11 -1.95 5.52
CA ASN A 145 13.38 -1.97 4.81
C ASN A 145 14.57 -2.29 5.74
N GLU A 146 14.60 -1.72 6.97
CA GLU A 146 15.67 -2.03 7.93
C GLU A 146 15.59 -3.47 8.47
N LEU A 147 14.39 -3.97 8.75
CA LEU A 147 14.19 -5.34 9.22
C LEU A 147 14.69 -6.35 8.19
N SER A 148 14.38 -6.17 6.91
CA SER A 148 14.74 -7.14 5.87
C SER A 148 16.25 -7.40 5.74
N LYS A 149 17.10 -6.45 6.16
CA LYS A 149 18.57 -6.61 6.15
C LYS A 149 19.09 -7.68 7.13
N GLY A 150 18.32 -7.99 8.16
CA GLY A 150 18.67 -8.95 9.20
C GLY A 150 18.10 -10.35 9.00
N HIS A 151 17.51 -10.65 7.84
CA HIS A 151 16.89 -11.95 7.60
C HIS A 151 17.88 -13.09 7.51
N GLU A 152 17.45 -14.27 7.93
CA GLU A 152 18.20 -15.52 7.81
C GLU A 152 17.59 -16.44 6.74
N LYS A 153 16.30 -16.26 6.44
CA LYS A 153 15.59 -17.05 5.43
C LYS A 153 14.46 -16.25 4.76
N VAL A 154 14.04 -16.74 3.61
CA VAL A 154 12.93 -16.18 2.84
C VAL A 154 11.81 -17.21 2.74
N TYR A 155 10.58 -16.82 3.13
CA TYR A 155 9.37 -17.63 2.98
C TYR A 155 8.74 -17.43 1.60
N THR A 156 8.09 -18.45 1.09
CA THR A 156 7.27 -18.32 -0.12
C THR A 156 5.98 -17.56 0.23
N ILE A 157 5.82 -16.37 -0.30
CA ILE A 157 4.63 -15.53 -0.18
C ILE A 157 4.02 -15.38 -1.57
N ALA A 158 2.68 -15.46 -1.66
CA ALA A 158 1.96 -15.24 -2.91
C ALA A 158 2.25 -13.85 -3.48
N SER A 159 2.84 -13.80 -4.67
CA SER A 159 3.32 -12.56 -5.27
C SER A 159 2.24 -11.83 -6.10
N ARG A 160 1.15 -12.49 -6.48
CA ARG A 160 0.17 -11.95 -7.45
C ARG A 160 -0.90 -11.05 -6.84
N CYS A 161 -1.28 -11.25 -5.59
CA CYS A 161 -2.41 -10.56 -4.98
C CYS A 161 -2.12 -10.23 -3.51
N GLY A 162 -2.29 -8.97 -3.12
CA GLY A 162 -2.10 -8.52 -1.74
C GLY A 162 -2.99 -9.25 -0.73
N VAL A 163 -4.18 -9.72 -1.15
CA VAL A 163 -5.06 -10.52 -0.29
C VAL A 163 -4.44 -11.88 -0.01
N PHE A 164 -3.94 -12.58 -1.03
CA PHE A 164 -3.27 -13.87 -0.82
C PHE A 164 -1.95 -13.71 -0.08
N ALA A 165 -1.16 -12.68 -0.39
CA ALA A 165 0.05 -12.37 0.39
C ALA A 165 -0.26 -12.19 1.88
N LYS A 166 -1.35 -11.48 2.20
CA LYS A 166 -1.81 -11.33 3.58
C LYS A 166 -2.16 -12.67 4.23
N THR A 167 -2.82 -13.57 3.50
CA THR A 167 -3.17 -14.91 4.02
C THR A 167 -1.96 -15.80 4.23
N ASP A 168 -0.85 -15.56 3.54
CA ASP A 168 0.42 -16.26 3.77
C ASP A 168 1.21 -15.66 4.93
N ILE A 169 1.24 -14.33 5.05
CA ILE A 169 2.00 -13.61 6.08
C ILE A 169 1.37 -13.77 7.46
N GLN A 170 0.05 -13.71 7.56
CA GLN A 170 -0.63 -13.73 8.85
C GLN A 170 -0.37 -15.00 9.67
N PRO A 171 -0.39 -16.22 9.10
CA PRO A 171 0.02 -17.42 9.81
C PRO A 171 1.48 -17.38 10.28
N LEU A 172 2.40 -16.84 9.48
CA LEU A 172 3.80 -16.70 9.84
C LEU A 172 3.97 -15.79 11.08
N LEU A 173 3.28 -14.64 11.10
CA LEU A 173 3.24 -13.75 12.26
C LEU A 173 2.66 -14.46 13.50
N ASN A 174 1.56 -15.19 13.34
CA ASN A 174 0.90 -15.91 14.41
C ASN A 174 1.76 -17.07 14.96
N GLN A 175 2.60 -17.65 14.12
CA GLN A 175 3.57 -18.70 14.51
C GLN A 175 4.86 -18.14 15.12
N GLY A 176 4.99 -16.82 15.22
CA GLY A 176 6.18 -16.17 15.78
C GLY A 176 7.39 -16.20 14.87
N ALA A 177 7.19 -16.25 13.54
CA ALA A 177 8.29 -16.11 12.60
C ALA A 177 9.00 -14.75 12.77
N ALA A 178 10.31 -14.72 12.55
CA ALA A 178 11.09 -13.49 12.67
C ALA A 178 10.57 -12.43 11.70
N LYS A 179 10.37 -11.21 12.18
CA LYS A 179 9.88 -10.11 11.34
C LYS A 179 10.86 -9.75 10.24
N GLU A 180 12.13 -9.98 10.47
CA GLU A 180 13.22 -9.83 9.53
C GLU A 180 13.02 -10.74 8.30
N ASP A 181 12.75 -12.01 8.54
CA ASP A 181 12.48 -13.01 7.49
C ASP A 181 11.23 -12.68 6.70
N ILE A 182 10.16 -12.23 7.38
CA ILE A 182 8.90 -11.84 6.72
C ILE A 182 9.12 -10.60 5.86
N ALA A 183 9.88 -9.61 6.35
CA ALA A 183 10.20 -8.39 5.60
C ALA A 183 10.97 -8.69 4.31
N ALA A 184 12.00 -9.52 4.37
CA ALA A 184 12.73 -9.98 3.19
C ALA A 184 11.81 -10.75 2.23
N SER A 185 10.95 -11.62 2.75
CA SER A 185 9.99 -12.41 1.97
C SER A 185 9.00 -11.52 1.20
N ILE A 186 8.58 -10.39 1.79
CA ILE A 186 7.73 -9.40 1.13
C ILE A 186 8.46 -8.77 -0.06
N PHE A 187 9.73 -8.37 0.09
CA PHE A 187 10.49 -7.81 -1.02
C PHE A 187 10.74 -8.83 -2.13
N HIS A 188 11.07 -10.07 -1.78
CA HIS A 188 11.15 -11.15 -2.77
C HIS A 188 9.82 -11.39 -3.50
N ALA A 189 8.67 -11.28 -2.81
CA ALA A 189 7.37 -11.37 -3.45
C ALA A 189 7.13 -10.21 -4.44
N VAL A 190 7.54 -8.98 -4.11
CA VAL A 190 7.49 -7.82 -5.02
C VAL A 190 8.33 -8.08 -6.27
N VAL A 191 9.57 -8.54 -6.11
CA VAL A 191 10.47 -8.86 -7.23
C VAL A 191 9.88 -9.95 -8.11
N ASN A 192 9.44 -11.06 -7.51
CA ASN A 192 8.84 -12.18 -8.24
C ASN A 192 7.57 -11.77 -8.99
N GLN A 193 6.74 -10.89 -8.42
CA GLN A 193 5.56 -10.33 -9.08
C GLN A 193 5.95 -9.48 -10.29
N THR A 194 6.94 -8.60 -10.12
CA THR A 194 7.39 -7.71 -11.19
C THR A 194 7.99 -8.52 -12.33
N ILE A 195 8.90 -9.44 -12.05
CA ILE A 195 9.56 -10.25 -13.06
C ILE A 195 8.58 -11.26 -13.67
N GLY A 196 7.97 -12.13 -12.86
CA GLY A 196 7.09 -13.20 -13.34
C GLY A 196 5.80 -12.69 -13.96
N GLY A 197 5.26 -11.56 -13.46
CA GLY A 197 4.04 -10.96 -13.98
C GLY A 197 4.23 -10.13 -15.23
N LEU A 198 5.34 -9.42 -15.36
CA LEU A 198 5.55 -8.45 -16.45
C LEU A 198 6.53 -8.94 -17.51
N ALA A 199 7.60 -9.63 -17.16
CA ALA A 199 8.56 -10.09 -18.17
C ALA A 199 7.98 -11.14 -19.13
N GLN A 200 7.03 -11.98 -18.67
CA GLN A 200 6.33 -12.99 -19.49
C GLN A 200 7.29 -13.87 -20.32
N GLY A 201 8.39 -14.28 -19.68
CA GLY A 201 9.40 -15.14 -20.31
C GLY A 201 10.44 -14.41 -21.16
N ARG A 202 10.44 -13.08 -21.21
CA ARG A 202 11.52 -12.31 -21.82
C ARG A 202 12.70 -12.22 -20.86
N ASP A 203 13.89 -12.50 -21.35
CA ASP A 203 15.14 -12.42 -20.58
C ASP A 203 15.54 -10.96 -20.33
N PHE A 204 16.15 -10.73 -19.16
CA PHE A 204 16.78 -9.46 -18.82
C PHE A 204 18.27 -9.56 -19.22
N SER A 205 18.69 -8.70 -20.12
CA SER A 205 20.07 -8.64 -20.58
C SER A 205 20.55 -7.21 -20.75
N GLY A 206 21.85 -7.00 -20.65
CA GLY A 206 22.46 -5.68 -20.72
C GLY A 206 22.36 -4.89 -19.43
N ARG A 207 22.29 -3.56 -19.54
CA ARG A 207 22.21 -2.64 -18.40
C ARG A 207 20.78 -2.39 -18.00
N ILE A 208 20.44 -2.73 -16.76
CA ILE A 208 19.11 -2.63 -16.20
C ILE A 208 19.06 -1.47 -15.22
N MET A 209 18.25 -0.48 -15.53
CA MET A 209 18.06 0.70 -14.69
C MET A 209 16.82 0.56 -13.82
N PHE A 210 16.96 0.91 -12.54
CA PHE A 210 15.91 0.82 -11.54
C PHE A 210 15.40 2.22 -11.18
N LEU A 211 14.09 2.47 -11.40
CA LEU A 211 13.46 3.78 -11.25
C LEU A 211 12.23 3.70 -10.32
N GLY A 212 11.79 4.88 -9.87
CA GLY A 212 10.60 5.06 -9.06
C GLY A 212 10.85 5.12 -7.57
N GLY A 213 9.85 5.56 -6.82
CA GLY A 213 9.96 5.80 -5.37
C GLY A 213 10.38 4.56 -4.55
N PRO A 214 9.68 3.42 -4.66
CA PRO A 214 10.06 2.22 -3.93
C PRO A 214 11.52 1.80 -4.14
N LEU A 215 11.99 1.84 -5.38
CA LEU A 215 13.38 1.48 -5.72
C LEU A 215 14.40 2.56 -5.35
N THR A 216 13.96 3.80 -5.09
CA THR A 216 14.85 4.86 -4.60
C THR A 216 15.02 4.80 -3.08
N PHE A 217 13.93 4.58 -2.34
CA PHE A 217 13.93 4.72 -0.89
C PHE A 217 14.13 3.41 -0.11
N MET A 218 14.11 2.26 -0.80
CA MET A 218 14.26 0.93 -0.17
C MET A 218 15.46 0.16 -0.74
N PRO A 219 16.68 0.38 -0.20
CA PRO A 219 17.87 -0.33 -0.65
C PRO A 219 17.77 -1.86 -0.57
N ALA A 220 17.10 -2.40 0.44
CA ALA A 220 16.89 -3.84 0.54
C ALA A 220 16.01 -4.42 -0.59
N LEU A 221 15.07 -3.62 -1.14
CA LEU A 221 14.34 -4.02 -2.33
C LEU A 221 15.25 -4.02 -3.58
N GLN A 222 16.16 -3.05 -3.69
CA GLN A 222 17.18 -3.06 -4.76
C GLN A 222 18.05 -4.32 -4.67
N GLU A 223 18.53 -4.65 -3.48
CA GLU A 223 19.34 -5.88 -3.23
C GLU A 223 18.56 -7.14 -3.62
N SER A 224 17.26 -7.21 -3.31
CA SER A 224 16.42 -8.34 -3.72
C SER A 224 16.28 -8.46 -5.24
N PHE A 225 16.21 -7.34 -5.99
CA PHE A 225 16.23 -7.37 -7.45
C PHE A 225 17.57 -7.85 -8.01
N VAL A 226 18.68 -7.35 -7.46
CA VAL A 226 20.05 -7.74 -7.85
C VAL A 226 20.23 -9.25 -7.63
N GLU A 227 19.83 -9.77 -6.48
CA GLU A 227 19.94 -11.19 -6.14
C GLU A 227 19.11 -12.07 -7.07
N VAL A 228 17.82 -11.77 -7.22
CA VAL A 228 16.88 -12.61 -8.01
C VAL A 228 17.22 -12.60 -9.50
N LEU A 229 17.68 -11.46 -10.04
CA LEU A 229 18.08 -11.34 -11.44
C LEU A 229 19.54 -11.77 -11.68
N GLY A 230 20.32 -12.03 -10.63
CA GLY A 230 21.75 -12.39 -10.73
C GLY A 230 22.60 -11.27 -11.34
N LEU A 231 22.32 -10.02 -10.96
CA LEU A 231 22.99 -8.83 -11.50
C LEU A 231 24.29 -8.55 -10.72
N ASP A 232 25.16 -7.78 -11.36
CA ASP A 232 26.38 -7.24 -10.77
C ASP A 232 26.44 -5.70 -10.90
N ALA A 233 27.56 -5.09 -10.48
CA ALA A 233 27.74 -3.65 -10.51
C ALA A 233 27.82 -3.07 -11.94
N ASP A 234 28.10 -3.88 -12.95
CA ASP A 234 28.22 -3.42 -14.33
C ASP A 234 26.86 -3.36 -15.04
N ASN A 235 25.93 -4.20 -14.60
CA ASN A 235 24.61 -4.30 -15.25
C ASN A 235 23.43 -3.82 -14.40
N ALA A 236 23.58 -3.59 -13.07
CA ALA A 236 22.56 -2.97 -12.23
C ALA A 236 22.80 -1.46 -12.07
N VAL A 237 21.88 -0.62 -12.54
CA VAL A 237 22.01 0.83 -12.52
C VAL A 237 20.98 1.45 -11.60
N PHE A 238 21.43 2.07 -10.50
CA PHE A 238 20.62 2.84 -9.56
C PHE A 238 20.98 4.32 -9.65
N PRO A 239 20.35 5.10 -10.53
CA PRO A 239 20.75 6.49 -10.76
C PRO A 239 20.36 7.38 -9.58
N GLU A 240 21.12 8.44 -9.36
CA GLU A 240 20.65 9.54 -8.52
C GLU A 240 19.36 10.12 -9.09
N ASN A 241 18.45 10.54 -8.22
CA ASN A 241 17.17 11.11 -8.62
C ASN A 241 16.24 10.14 -9.37
N ALA A 242 16.40 8.85 -9.21
CA ALA A 242 15.60 7.80 -9.85
C ALA A 242 14.07 8.01 -9.71
N GLN A 243 13.62 8.60 -8.60
CA GLN A 243 12.21 8.94 -8.34
C GLN A 243 11.69 10.09 -9.21
N TYR A 244 12.54 10.84 -9.89
CA TYR A 244 12.16 12.02 -10.69
C TYR A 244 12.23 11.80 -12.20
N TYR A 245 12.55 10.61 -12.69
CA TYR A 245 12.79 10.39 -14.13
C TYR A 245 11.59 10.74 -15.00
N VAL A 246 10.37 10.46 -14.56
CA VAL A 246 9.16 10.88 -15.28
C VAL A 246 9.04 12.39 -15.31
N ALA A 247 9.25 13.09 -14.19
CA ALA A 247 9.21 14.55 -14.12
C ALA A 247 10.35 15.19 -14.94
N LEU A 248 11.56 14.61 -14.90
CA LEU A 248 12.69 15.03 -15.74
C LEU A 248 12.35 14.90 -17.23
N GLY A 249 11.78 13.77 -17.64
CA GLY A 249 11.34 13.58 -19.02
C GLY A 249 10.26 14.56 -19.45
N ALA A 250 9.32 14.87 -18.55
CA ALA A 250 8.32 15.91 -18.80
C ALA A 250 9.00 17.29 -18.98
N ALA A 251 9.96 17.67 -18.13
CA ALA A 251 10.70 18.91 -18.27
C ALA A 251 11.52 19.00 -19.59
N TYR A 252 12.07 17.88 -20.04
CA TYR A 252 12.71 17.82 -21.36
C TYR A 252 11.72 17.93 -22.50
N TYR A 253 10.55 17.31 -22.38
CA TYR A 253 9.48 17.42 -23.38
C TYR A 253 9.00 18.86 -23.52
N ALA A 254 8.91 19.64 -22.46
CA ALA A 254 8.48 21.01 -22.41
C ALA A 254 9.30 21.95 -23.31
N LYS A 255 10.53 21.61 -23.74
CA LYS A 255 11.33 22.40 -24.70
C LYS A 255 10.63 22.71 -26.03
N ARG A 256 9.59 21.93 -26.36
CA ARG A 256 8.86 22.06 -27.64
C ARG A 256 7.58 22.88 -27.52
N GLU A 257 7.30 23.41 -26.33
CA GLU A 257 6.00 23.94 -25.97
C GLU A 257 6.02 25.45 -25.78
N LYS A 258 4.84 26.04 -25.61
CA LYS A 258 4.68 27.48 -25.39
C LYS A 258 5.10 27.86 -23.96
N GLU A 259 5.59 29.08 -23.85
CA GLU A 259 5.85 29.72 -22.58
C GLU A 259 4.55 29.92 -21.79
N THR A 260 4.60 29.63 -20.52
CA THR A 260 3.46 29.74 -19.59
C THR A 260 3.87 30.65 -18.44
N ASP A 261 3.10 31.70 -18.19
CA ASP A 261 3.27 32.54 -17.01
C ASP A 261 2.79 31.77 -15.76
N LEU A 262 3.62 31.76 -14.72
CA LEU A 262 3.36 30.98 -13.52
C LEU A 262 2.19 31.54 -12.71
N ALA A 263 1.98 32.86 -12.70
CA ALA A 263 0.83 33.47 -12.01
C ALA A 263 -0.49 33.16 -12.73
N GLU A 264 -0.48 33.20 -14.08
CA GLU A 264 -1.63 32.78 -14.87
C GLU A 264 -1.96 31.30 -14.64
N LEU A 265 -0.96 30.44 -14.52
CA LEU A 265 -1.13 29.02 -14.24
C LEU A 265 -1.77 28.78 -12.87
N LEU A 266 -1.34 29.51 -11.84
CA LEU A 266 -1.91 29.46 -10.51
C LEU A 266 -3.37 29.93 -10.48
N GLN A 267 -3.73 30.95 -11.28
CA GLN A 267 -5.11 31.41 -11.39
C GLN A 267 -6.00 30.36 -12.05
N ARG A 268 -5.57 29.78 -13.16
CA ARG A 268 -6.32 28.69 -13.84
C ARG A 268 -6.54 27.49 -12.91
N LEU A 269 -5.55 27.16 -12.09
CA LEU A 269 -5.65 26.05 -11.13
C LEU A 269 -6.67 26.35 -10.01
N ALA A 270 -6.79 27.62 -9.58
CA ALA A 270 -7.80 28.04 -8.62
C ALA A 270 -9.22 27.95 -9.24
N ASP A 271 -9.38 28.46 -10.45
CA ASP A 271 -10.65 28.46 -11.16
C ASP A 271 -11.16 27.02 -11.43
N ALA A 272 -10.28 26.12 -11.87
CA ALA A 272 -10.59 24.71 -12.10
C ALA A 272 -10.99 23.95 -10.82
N GLY A 273 -10.53 24.37 -9.64
CA GLY A 273 -10.87 23.77 -8.35
C GLY A 273 -12.31 24.03 -7.88
N GLU A 274 -12.93 25.12 -8.35
CA GLU A 274 -14.29 25.50 -8.00
C GLU A 274 -15.37 24.76 -8.83
N GLU A 275 -15.03 24.30 -10.04
CA GLU A 275 -15.99 23.67 -10.95
C GLU A 275 -16.24 22.16 -10.72
N ARG A 276 -15.38 21.49 -9.97
CA ARG A 276 -15.50 20.05 -9.73
C ARG A 276 -16.24 19.70 -8.44
N ALA A 277 -17.56 19.90 -8.42
CA ALA A 277 -18.41 19.19 -7.49
C ALA A 277 -18.50 17.71 -7.93
N TYR A 278 -18.06 16.79 -7.08
CA TYR A 278 -18.15 15.36 -7.33
C TYR A 278 -19.64 14.96 -7.32
N GLU A 279 -20.26 14.80 -8.50
CA GLU A 279 -21.58 14.23 -8.61
C GLU A 279 -21.48 12.71 -8.44
N SER A 280 -21.96 12.22 -7.31
CA SER A 280 -22.13 10.79 -7.12
C SER A 280 -23.33 10.31 -7.95
N HIS A 281 -23.08 9.42 -8.90
CA HIS A 281 -24.12 8.77 -9.69
C HIS A 281 -24.69 7.50 -9.02
N VAL A 282 -24.25 7.20 -7.82
CA VAL A 282 -24.73 6.04 -7.05
C VAL A 282 -25.87 6.50 -6.15
N GLU A 283 -27.01 5.83 -6.26
CA GLU A 283 -28.13 6.11 -5.37
C GLU A 283 -27.76 5.79 -3.90
N PRO A 284 -28.31 6.55 -2.94
CA PRO A 284 -28.12 6.26 -1.52
C PRO A 284 -28.59 4.85 -1.16
N LEU A 285 -27.91 4.22 -0.18
CA LEU A 285 -28.25 2.88 0.30
C LEU A 285 -29.70 2.79 0.82
N PHE A 286 -30.21 3.87 1.37
CA PHE A 286 -31.59 4.03 1.83
C PHE A 286 -32.22 5.25 1.18
N LYS A 287 -33.43 5.12 0.68
CA LYS A 287 -34.19 6.22 0.03
C LYS A 287 -34.52 7.34 1.01
N ASP A 288 -34.82 6.96 2.25
CA ASP A 288 -35.22 7.87 3.29
C ASP A 288 -34.93 7.32 4.70
N LYS A 289 -35.25 8.14 5.70
CA LYS A 289 -35.08 7.77 7.11
C LYS A 289 -36.03 6.65 7.55
N ALA A 290 -37.16 6.46 6.90
CA ALA A 290 -38.12 5.40 7.23
C ALA A 290 -37.55 4.04 6.83
N GLU A 291 -36.98 3.91 5.64
CA GLU A 291 -36.34 2.69 5.17
C GLU A 291 -35.13 2.32 6.04
N TYR A 292 -34.33 3.31 6.44
CA TYR A 292 -33.23 3.10 7.40
C TYR A 292 -33.74 2.61 8.77
N ASN A 293 -34.81 3.20 9.27
CA ASN A 293 -35.41 2.78 10.55
C ASN A 293 -35.98 1.37 10.48
N GLU A 294 -36.60 0.98 9.35
CA GLU A 294 -37.10 -0.39 9.12
C GLU A 294 -35.91 -1.39 9.10
N PHE A 295 -34.84 -1.06 8.41
CA PHE A 295 -33.60 -1.86 8.45
C PHE A 295 -33.09 -2.04 9.88
N CYS A 296 -32.98 -0.96 10.65
CA CYS A 296 -32.54 -1.02 12.05
C CYS A 296 -33.49 -1.87 12.90
N ALA A 297 -34.80 -1.71 12.76
CA ALA A 297 -35.82 -2.46 13.52
C ALA A 297 -35.79 -3.97 13.21
N ARG A 298 -35.50 -4.33 11.94
CA ARG A 298 -35.33 -5.72 11.54
C ARG A 298 -34.12 -6.33 12.19
N HIS A 299 -32.97 -5.63 12.21
CA HIS A 299 -31.72 -6.13 12.77
C HIS A 299 -31.73 -6.13 14.31
N ALA A 300 -32.43 -5.20 14.94
CA ALA A 300 -32.58 -5.14 16.39
C ALA A 300 -33.29 -6.36 17.01
N LYS A 301 -33.91 -7.23 16.18
CA LYS A 301 -34.50 -8.49 16.65
C LYS A 301 -33.46 -9.57 16.91
N ALA A 302 -32.26 -9.48 16.35
CA ALA A 302 -31.15 -10.41 16.59
C ALA A 302 -30.41 -9.98 17.86
N THR A 303 -30.81 -10.50 19.00
CA THR A 303 -30.22 -10.18 20.31
C THR A 303 -29.83 -11.45 21.07
N VAL A 304 -28.80 -11.35 21.91
CA VAL A 304 -28.46 -12.36 22.91
C VAL A 304 -28.77 -11.81 24.31
N THR A 305 -29.14 -12.71 25.23
CA THR A 305 -29.35 -12.32 26.64
C THR A 305 -27.98 -12.07 27.28
N GLU A 306 -27.77 -10.88 27.79
CA GLU A 306 -26.54 -10.52 28.50
C GLU A 306 -26.76 -10.56 30.01
N LEU A 307 -25.86 -11.19 30.74
CA LEU A 307 -25.84 -11.22 32.21
C LEU A 307 -24.42 -10.90 32.71
N PRO A 308 -24.26 -10.32 33.89
CA PRO A 308 -22.93 -10.04 34.44
C PRO A 308 -22.17 -11.33 34.76
N LEU A 309 -20.89 -11.38 34.38
CA LEU A 309 -19.99 -12.47 34.76
C LEU A 309 -19.68 -12.48 36.25
N ALA A 310 -19.68 -11.31 36.90
CA ALA A 310 -19.44 -11.19 38.32
C ALA A 310 -20.52 -11.92 39.12
N GLY A 311 -20.09 -12.87 39.97
CA GLY A 311 -21.01 -13.66 40.79
C GLY A 311 -21.80 -14.77 40.07
N TYR A 312 -21.56 -15.01 38.78
CA TYR A 312 -22.17 -16.13 38.06
C TYR A 312 -21.57 -17.42 38.57
N ASP A 313 -22.41 -18.32 39.14
CA ASP A 313 -22.02 -19.52 39.89
C ASP A 313 -22.24 -20.84 39.15
N LYS A 314 -22.84 -20.75 37.94
CA LYS A 314 -23.08 -21.91 37.08
C LYS A 314 -21.91 -22.20 36.15
N PRO A 315 -21.84 -23.40 35.55
CA PRO A 315 -20.84 -23.72 34.54
C PRO A 315 -20.95 -22.82 33.31
N VAL A 316 -19.79 -22.44 32.76
CA VAL A 316 -19.66 -21.61 31.56
C VAL A 316 -18.82 -22.31 30.49
N THR A 317 -19.00 -21.88 29.25
CA THR A 317 -18.13 -22.26 28.14
C THR A 317 -17.39 -21.00 27.65
N ILE A 318 -16.10 -21.13 27.33
CA ILE A 318 -15.30 -20.06 26.74
C ILE A 318 -15.06 -20.38 25.28
N GLY A 319 -15.46 -19.46 24.41
CA GLY A 319 -15.17 -19.49 22.97
C GLY A 319 -14.13 -18.44 22.59
N ILE A 320 -13.15 -18.83 21.78
CA ILE A 320 -12.08 -17.95 21.31
C ILE A 320 -12.05 -18.02 19.79
N ASP A 321 -12.32 -16.89 19.12
CA ASP A 321 -12.11 -16.75 17.67
C ASP A 321 -10.80 -15.97 17.44
N SER A 322 -9.77 -16.71 17.04
CA SER A 322 -8.47 -16.13 16.68
C SER A 322 -8.39 -15.96 15.15
N GLY A 323 -8.96 -14.86 14.66
CA GLY A 323 -8.93 -14.53 13.24
C GLY A 323 -7.58 -14.00 12.78
N SER A 324 -7.46 -13.75 11.48
CA SER A 324 -6.23 -13.20 10.87
C SER A 324 -5.90 -11.78 11.32
N THR A 325 -6.91 -10.97 11.64
CA THR A 325 -6.74 -9.55 12.02
C THR A 325 -7.25 -9.24 13.42
N THR A 326 -8.18 -10.04 13.95
CA THR A 326 -8.85 -9.76 15.22
C THR A 326 -8.97 -11.00 16.07
N VAL A 327 -8.95 -10.82 17.38
CA VAL A 327 -9.26 -11.87 18.37
C VAL A 327 -10.54 -11.52 19.10
N LYS A 328 -11.43 -12.48 19.25
CA LYS A 328 -12.64 -12.36 20.05
C LYS A 328 -12.63 -13.45 21.11
N VAL A 329 -13.05 -13.10 22.33
CA VAL A 329 -13.25 -14.06 23.41
C VAL A 329 -14.64 -13.83 23.98
N ALA A 330 -15.40 -14.90 24.14
CA ALA A 330 -16.74 -14.87 24.73
C ALA A 330 -16.85 -15.90 25.85
N VAL A 331 -17.50 -15.51 26.94
CA VAL A 331 -17.92 -16.43 28.01
C VAL A 331 -19.44 -16.57 27.92
N VAL A 332 -19.87 -17.81 27.73
CA VAL A 332 -21.28 -18.14 27.52
C VAL A 332 -21.78 -19.00 28.71
N GLY A 333 -22.89 -18.59 29.29
CA GLY A 333 -23.56 -19.26 30.38
C GLY A 333 -24.31 -20.54 29.94
N GLU A 334 -24.87 -21.27 30.89
CA GLU A 334 -25.48 -22.56 30.66
C GLU A 334 -26.71 -22.53 29.72
N LYS A 335 -27.40 -21.39 29.65
CA LYS A 335 -28.59 -21.20 28.81
C LYS A 335 -28.31 -20.34 27.56
N GLY A 336 -27.04 -20.17 27.22
CA GLY A 336 -26.63 -19.33 26.07
C GLY A 336 -26.52 -17.83 26.39
N GLU A 337 -26.53 -17.43 27.67
CA GLU A 337 -26.34 -16.05 28.05
C GLU A 337 -24.91 -15.61 27.78
N LEU A 338 -24.69 -14.41 27.21
CA LEU A 338 -23.39 -13.77 27.06
C LEU A 338 -23.01 -13.11 28.39
N LEU A 339 -21.94 -13.61 29.02
CA LEU A 339 -21.49 -13.14 30.34
C LEU A 339 -20.29 -12.20 30.25
N TYR A 340 -19.49 -12.33 29.19
CA TYR A 340 -18.33 -11.52 28.91
C TYR A 340 -18.01 -11.62 27.42
N SER A 341 -17.57 -10.52 26.84
CA SER A 341 -17.04 -10.53 25.48
C SER A 341 -15.92 -9.50 25.32
N VAL A 342 -14.96 -9.81 24.47
CA VAL A 342 -13.93 -8.86 24.02
C VAL A 342 -13.68 -9.06 22.55
N TYR A 343 -13.43 -7.95 21.88
CA TYR A 343 -13.07 -7.88 20.46
C TYR A 343 -11.87 -6.94 20.34
N ARG A 344 -10.71 -7.42 19.87
CA ARG A 344 -9.48 -6.64 19.74
C ARG A 344 -8.75 -6.96 18.43
N ASP A 345 -8.01 -5.99 17.92
CA ASP A 345 -7.09 -6.21 16.81
C ASP A 345 -5.96 -7.16 17.22
N ASN A 346 -5.66 -8.12 16.35
CA ASN A 346 -4.68 -9.18 16.60
C ASN A 346 -3.23 -8.66 16.57
N ASN A 347 -2.86 -7.88 15.55
CA ASN A 347 -1.50 -7.34 15.37
C ASN A 347 -0.38 -8.40 15.51
N GLY A 348 -0.66 -9.67 15.20
CA GLY A 348 0.27 -10.79 15.37
C GLY A 348 0.51 -11.24 16.81
N MET A 349 -0.31 -10.78 17.79
CA MET A 349 -0.17 -11.06 19.22
C MET A 349 -1.39 -11.79 19.80
N ALA A 350 -1.92 -12.77 19.07
CA ALA A 350 -3.14 -13.47 19.46
C ALA A 350 -3.04 -14.12 20.86
N VAL A 351 -1.89 -14.73 21.16
CA VAL A 351 -1.68 -15.44 22.45
C VAL A 351 -1.70 -14.45 23.61
N GLU A 352 -1.04 -13.30 23.47
CA GLU A 352 -1.01 -12.26 24.50
C GLU A 352 -2.41 -11.70 24.77
N ILE A 353 -3.18 -11.43 23.71
CA ILE A 353 -4.54 -10.89 23.83
C ILE A 353 -5.47 -11.88 24.52
N VAL A 354 -5.39 -13.16 24.16
CA VAL A 354 -6.16 -14.22 24.83
C VAL A 354 -5.75 -14.35 26.31
N LYS A 355 -4.44 -14.28 26.60
CA LYS A 355 -3.93 -14.32 27.98
C LYS A 355 -4.49 -13.15 28.81
N GLU A 356 -4.49 -11.94 28.27
CA GLU A 356 -5.07 -10.76 28.93
C GLU A 356 -6.56 -10.94 29.18
N ALA A 357 -7.33 -11.40 28.18
CA ALA A 357 -8.76 -11.64 28.31
C ALA A 357 -9.07 -12.69 29.37
N LEU A 358 -8.33 -13.80 29.40
CA LEU A 358 -8.49 -14.84 30.43
C LEU A 358 -8.15 -14.29 31.83
N ALA A 359 -7.09 -13.49 31.97
CA ALA A 359 -6.74 -12.85 33.25
C ALA A 359 -7.84 -11.91 33.73
N GLU A 360 -8.46 -11.15 32.82
CA GLU A 360 -9.59 -10.28 33.14
C GLU A 360 -10.82 -11.08 33.59
N ILE A 361 -11.16 -12.17 32.88
CA ILE A 361 -12.24 -13.10 33.26
C ILE A 361 -12.05 -13.61 34.69
N TYR A 362 -10.85 -14.12 35.03
CA TYR A 362 -10.56 -14.58 36.38
C TYR A 362 -10.55 -13.44 37.43
N LYS A 363 -10.19 -12.23 37.05
CA LYS A 363 -10.27 -11.07 37.96
C LYS A 363 -11.73 -10.71 38.26
N ILE A 364 -12.63 -10.78 37.27
CA ILE A 364 -14.07 -10.49 37.45
C ILE A 364 -14.76 -11.59 38.26
N ASN A 365 -14.45 -12.84 37.95
CA ASN A 365 -15.01 -14.01 38.66
C ASN A 365 -13.92 -15.03 39.01
N PRO A 366 -13.26 -14.89 40.17
CA PRO A 366 -12.20 -15.80 40.60
C PRO A 366 -12.65 -17.25 40.80
N ASN A 367 -13.95 -17.48 41.00
CA ASN A 367 -14.53 -18.79 41.22
C ASN A 367 -15.27 -19.35 40.00
N ILE A 368 -14.97 -18.82 38.80
CA ILE A 368 -15.59 -19.25 37.55
C ILE A 368 -15.46 -20.79 37.36
N LYS A 369 -16.56 -21.41 36.97
CA LYS A 369 -16.61 -22.88 36.73
C LYS A 369 -16.61 -23.12 35.22
N ILE A 370 -15.44 -23.30 34.65
CA ILE A 370 -15.30 -23.53 33.21
C ILE A 370 -15.62 -24.98 32.90
N LYS A 371 -16.62 -25.21 32.06
CA LYS A 371 -17.05 -26.54 31.61
C LYS A 371 -16.24 -27.01 30.39
N ALA A 372 -15.99 -26.09 29.46
CA ALA A 372 -15.24 -26.36 28.26
C ALA A 372 -14.68 -25.04 27.65
N CYS A 373 -13.59 -25.19 26.92
CA CYS A 373 -12.99 -24.12 26.15
C CYS A 373 -12.78 -24.57 24.70
N ALA A 374 -13.10 -23.69 23.74
CA ALA A 374 -12.91 -23.97 22.33
C ALA A 374 -12.26 -22.79 21.61
N SER A 375 -11.46 -23.07 20.59
CA SER A 375 -10.93 -22.08 19.68
C SER A 375 -11.40 -22.31 18.24
N THR A 376 -11.45 -21.24 17.47
CA THR A 376 -11.73 -21.23 16.03
C THR A 376 -10.93 -20.14 15.35
N GLY A 377 -11.01 -20.04 14.00
CA GLY A 377 -10.31 -19.05 13.21
C GLY A 377 -8.91 -19.48 12.78
N TYR A 378 -8.19 -18.61 12.06
CA TYR A 378 -6.86 -18.93 11.52
C TYR A 378 -5.80 -19.28 12.58
N GLY A 379 -5.91 -18.73 13.78
CA GLY A 379 -5.02 -19.01 14.91
C GLY A 379 -5.53 -20.10 15.85
N GLU A 380 -6.52 -20.90 15.43
CA GLU A 380 -7.16 -21.94 16.24
C GLU A 380 -6.16 -22.86 16.93
N GLU A 381 -5.29 -23.52 16.15
CA GLU A 381 -4.36 -24.52 16.65
C GLU A 381 -3.29 -23.90 17.57
N LEU A 382 -2.83 -22.69 17.26
CA LEU A 382 -1.88 -21.95 18.10
C LEU A 382 -2.49 -21.67 19.48
N VAL A 383 -3.69 -21.10 19.52
CA VAL A 383 -4.39 -20.75 20.78
C VAL A 383 -4.76 -21.99 21.55
N LYS A 384 -5.26 -23.04 20.86
CA LYS A 384 -5.58 -24.33 21.47
C LYS A 384 -4.36 -24.95 22.16
N THR A 385 -3.23 -24.95 21.49
CA THR A 385 -1.98 -25.51 22.02
C THR A 385 -1.44 -24.66 23.17
N ALA A 386 -1.40 -23.35 23.03
CA ALA A 386 -0.86 -22.43 24.05
C ALA A 386 -1.63 -22.50 25.38
N PHE A 387 -2.95 -22.63 25.32
CA PHE A 387 -3.81 -22.65 26.51
C PHE A 387 -4.38 -24.03 26.84
N ARG A 388 -4.02 -25.09 26.10
CA ARG A 388 -4.50 -26.47 26.27
C ARG A 388 -6.03 -26.54 26.30
N LEU A 389 -6.67 -25.90 25.29
CA LEU A 389 -8.12 -25.90 25.18
C LEU A 389 -8.65 -27.27 24.78
N ASP A 390 -9.91 -27.55 25.16
CA ASP A 390 -10.55 -28.84 24.92
C ASP A 390 -10.79 -29.09 23.42
N TYR A 391 -11.21 -28.07 22.68
CA TYR A 391 -11.63 -28.22 21.29
C TYR A 391 -11.03 -27.15 20.39
N GLY A 392 -10.69 -27.55 19.15
CA GLY A 392 -10.54 -26.70 18.00
C GLY A 392 -11.71 -26.94 17.06
N VAL A 393 -12.33 -25.90 16.54
CA VAL A 393 -13.53 -25.99 15.70
C VAL A 393 -13.31 -25.18 14.43
N VAL A 394 -13.53 -25.80 13.29
CA VAL A 394 -13.46 -25.08 12.00
C VAL A 394 -14.49 -23.94 11.98
N GLU A 395 -14.07 -22.75 11.52
CA GLU A 395 -14.85 -21.52 11.57
C GLU A 395 -16.25 -21.63 10.94
N THR A 396 -16.36 -22.32 9.81
CA THR A 396 -17.68 -22.56 9.15
C THR A 396 -18.61 -23.41 9.99
N VAL A 397 -18.07 -24.36 10.77
CA VAL A 397 -18.87 -25.19 11.69
C VAL A 397 -19.29 -24.37 12.91
N ALA A 398 -18.41 -23.52 13.44
CA ALA A 398 -18.76 -22.63 14.54
C ALA A 398 -19.90 -21.68 14.15
N HIS A 399 -19.83 -21.05 12.96
CA HIS A 399 -20.90 -20.19 12.44
C HIS A 399 -22.22 -20.91 12.22
N LEU A 400 -22.19 -22.17 11.73
CA LEU A 400 -23.40 -22.93 11.51
C LEU A 400 -24.08 -23.31 12.84
N THR A 401 -23.30 -23.47 13.91
CA THR A 401 -23.80 -23.92 15.22
C THR A 401 -24.38 -22.76 16.03
N ALA A 402 -23.86 -21.54 15.85
CA ALA A 402 -24.32 -20.33 16.52
C ALA A 402 -25.62 -19.80 15.93
#